data_7f77b90c3c8ea75113fe30a79a549005
#
_entry.id   7f77b90c3c8ea75113fe30a79a549005
#
_cell.length_a   1.000
_cell.length_b   1.000
_cell.length_c   1.000
_cell.angle_alpha   90.00
_cell.angle_beta   90.00
_cell.angle_gamma   90.00
#
_symmetry.space_group_name_H-M   'P 1'
#
loop_
_entity.id
_entity.type
_entity.pdbx_description
1 polymer ?
#
loop_
_entity_poly.entity_id
_entity_poly.type
_entity_poly.pdbx_seq_one_letter_code
_entity_poly.pdbx_strand_id
1 'polypeptide(L)'
;MIGYLGATLPDGIEAHNVNKKTNVKPKQDLNKSVELTKKAAVSYGLLIIPGIEITREPKGIGHYNALFTTDNNGIYDPDPLTAIRNAKAQGALVMHNHPGWRRESIQHPDFELKAYGEGLIDGIEANNGTAFCPGTIDRAKEDNLFVASTTDLHDTSFEEYIGRGLRRDMTIILAKDRSLDAMRDALENRRTIGYGAGGTLMGQEYLLRQLFMSCVSISPVNGHNIQLKNPTSLRFIIHPDGKNPIVLPEFSSIILSDKDRGFSVDNACLLYTSDAAD
;
A
#
# COMPACT_ATOMS: atom_id res chain seq x y z
N MET A 1 -2.76 12.76 -0.27
CA MET A 1 -2.59 12.61 1.19
C MET A 1 -2.08 11.21 1.46
N ILE A 2 -0.99 11.08 2.20
CA ILE A 2 -0.31 9.82 2.43
C ILE A 2 -0.86 9.25 3.74
N GLY A 3 -1.63 8.16 3.64
CA GLY A 3 -2.08 7.42 4.80
C GLY A 3 -1.01 6.40 5.20
N TYR A 4 -0.70 6.34 6.48
CA TYR A 4 0.16 5.31 7.05
C TYR A 4 -0.70 4.08 7.36
N LEU A 5 -0.48 2.99 6.65
CA LEU A 5 -1.02 1.68 6.97
C LEU A 5 0.09 0.86 7.62
N GLY A 6 0.13 0.83 8.90
CA GLY A 6 1.07 0.06 9.68
C GLY A 6 0.97 0.47 11.13
N ALA A 7 0.29 -0.30 11.93
CA ALA A 7 0.34 -0.14 13.36
C ALA A 7 1.54 -0.92 13.90
N THR A 8 2.68 -0.27 13.96
CA THR A 8 3.72 -0.73 14.86
C THR A 8 3.32 -0.30 16.26
N LEU A 9 3.24 -1.23 17.16
CA LEU A 9 3.02 -0.94 18.58
C LEU A 9 4.22 -0.17 19.12
N PRO A 10 4.05 0.87 19.93
CA PRO A 10 5.17 1.63 20.50
C PRO A 10 6.15 0.78 21.33
N ASP A 11 5.67 -0.30 21.87
CA ASP A 11 6.45 -1.29 22.62
C ASP A 11 6.63 -2.60 21.87
N GLY A 12 6.38 -2.55 20.57
CA GLY A 12 6.80 -3.57 19.57
C GLY A 12 6.47 -5.02 19.86
N ILE A 13 5.90 -5.22 20.97
CA ILE A 13 6.40 -6.37 21.62
C ILE A 13 5.57 -7.55 21.36
N GLU A 14 4.39 -7.56 21.10
CA GLU A 14 3.90 -8.91 21.34
C GLU A 14 2.57 -9.28 20.71
N ALA A 15 1.88 -8.40 20.06
CA ALA A 15 0.76 -8.82 19.24
C ALA A 15 1.24 -9.76 18.12
N HIS A 16 2.46 -9.56 17.61
CA HIS A 16 3.09 -10.43 16.64
C HIS A 16 3.51 -11.80 17.18
N ASN A 17 3.98 -11.84 18.42
CA ASN A 17 4.56 -13.05 18.98
C ASN A 17 3.56 -13.97 19.66
N VAL A 18 2.40 -13.47 19.95
CA VAL A 18 1.48 -14.15 20.86
C VAL A 18 0.97 -15.47 20.32
N ASN A 19 1.01 -15.70 19.03
CA ASN A 19 0.37 -16.88 18.47
C ASN A 19 1.16 -17.65 17.43
N LYS A 20 2.41 -17.27 17.19
CA LYS A 20 3.22 -17.97 16.19
C LYS A 20 3.40 -19.47 16.48
N LYS A 21 3.33 -19.89 17.71
CA LYS A 21 3.58 -21.30 18.07
C LYS A 21 2.42 -22.04 18.74
N THR A 22 1.48 -21.35 19.33
CA THR A 22 0.52 -21.98 20.23
C THR A 22 -0.95 -21.68 19.95
N ASN A 23 -1.27 -20.75 19.06
CA ASN A 23 -2.65 -20.28 18.84
C ASN A 23 -3.40 -19.95 20.13
N VAL A 24 -2.70 -19.43 21.14
CA VAL A 24 -3.28 -19.06 22.42
C VAL A 24 -3.74 -17.62 22.37
N LYS A 25 -4.92 -17.34 22.91
CA LYS A 25 -5.43 -15.97 22.99
C LYS A 25 -4.44 -15.07 23.75
N PRO A 26 -4.11 -13.90 23.20
CA PRO A 26 -3.28 -12.93 23.92
C PRO A 26 -3.92 -12.56 25.25
N LYS A 27 -3.06 -12.43 26.29
CA LYS A 27 -3.49 -11.93 27.60
C LYS A 27 -3.65 -10.41 27.61
N GLN A 28 -2.97 -9.73 26.65
CA GLN A 28 -2.98 -8.28 26.53
C GLN A 28 -4.31 -7.80 25.92
N ASP A 29 -4.69 -6.57 26.26
CA ASP A 29 -5.74 -5.85 25.59
C ASP A 29 -5.24 -5.41 24.21
N LEU A 30 -5.77 -6.02 23.15
CA LEU A 30 -5.38 -5.75 21.76
C LEU A 30 -5.86 -4.39 21.24
N ASN A 31 -6.73 -3.69 21.98
CA ASN A 31 -7.15 -2.34 21.65
C ASN A 31 -6.15 -1.29 22.16
N LYS A 32 -5.31 -1.65 23.13
CA LYS A 32 -4.43 -0.72 23.84
C LYS A 32 -3.47 0.01 22.91
N SER A 33 -2.91 -0.67 21.93
CA SER A 33 -1.99 -0.08 20.96
C SER A 33 -2.66 0.98 20.09
N VAL A 34 -3.87 0.71 19.62
CA VAL A 34 -4.65 1.67 18.83
C VAL A 34 -4.97 2.93 19.65
N GLU A 35 -5.35 2.76 20.91
CA GLU A 35 -5.62 3.88 21.82
C GLU A 35 -4.38 4.76 22.05
N LEU A 36 -3.23 4.14 22.34
CA LEU A 36 -1.96 4.83 22.54
C LEU A 36 -1.52 5.56 21.26
N THR A 37 -1.63 4.90 20.10
CA THR A 37 -1.27 5.49 18.82
C THR A 37 -2.18 6.67 18.47
N LYS A 38 -3.49 6.54 18.66
CA LYS A 38 -4.44 7.66 18.48
C LYS A 38 -4.07 8.86 19.35
N LYS A 39 -3.75 8.61 20.63
CA LYS A 39 -3.33 9.68 21.56
C LYS A 39 -2.05 10.38 21.10
N ALA A 40 -1.04 9.62 20.70
CA ALA A 40 0.22 10.18 20.22
C ALA A 40 0.06 10.95 18.91
N ALA A 41 -0.77 10.45 18.00
CA ALA A 41 -1.00 11.02 16.68
C ALA A 41 -1.57 12.44 16.67
N VAL A 42 -2.28 12.83 17.75
CA VAL A 42 -2.87 14.18 17.88
C VAL A 42 -1.82 15.26 17.72
N SER A 43 -0.67 15.12 18.36
CA SER A 43 0.42 16.11 18.32
C SER A 43 1.03 16.29 16.92
N TYR A 44 0.84 15.33 16.05
CA TYR A 44 1.37 15.33 14.68
C TYR A 44 0.29 15.56 13.62
N GLY A 45 -0.94 15.76 14.01
CA GLY A 45 -2.07 15.91 13.08
C GLY A 45 -2.28 14.68 12.20
N LEU A 46 -1.98 13.48 12.69
CA LEU A 46 -2.14 12.23 11.95
C LEU A 46 -3.53 11.62 12.17
N LEU A 47 -4.12 11.13 11.09
CA LEU A 47 -5.32 10.30 11.15
C LEU A 47 -4.91 8.84 11.33
N ILE A 48 -5.47 8.18 12.34
CA ILE A 48 -5.19 6.77 12.63
C ILE A 48 -6.40 5.93 12.21
N ILE A 49 -6.17 5.02 11.27
CA ILE A 49 -7.12 3.96 10.93
C ILE A 49 -6.91 2.84 11.95
N PRO A 50 -7.90 2.51 12.79
CA PRO A 50 -7.77 1.41 13.74
C PRO A 50 -7.67 0.08 13.00
N GLY A 51 -6.83 -0.81 13.50
CA GLY A 51 -6.62 -2.10 12.87
C GLY A 51 -5.81 -3.05 13.73
N ILE A 52 -5.64 -4.26 13.23
CA ILE A 52 -4.81 -5.31 13.81
C ILE A 52 -4.26 -6.20 12.71
N GLU A 53 -3.06 -6.72 12.90
CA GLU A 53 -2.53 -7.78 12.05
C GLU A 53 -2.91 -9.15 12.62
N ILE A 54 -3.54 -9.97 11.77
CA ILE A 54 -3.82 -11.38 12.02
C ILE A 54 -2.63 -12.18 11.51
N THR A 55 -1.66 -12.41 12.39
CA THR A 55 -0.43 -13.14 12.10
C THR A 55 -0.59 -14.61 12.48
N ARG A 56 -0.26 -15.54 11.58
CA ARG A 56 -0.44 -16.99 11.81
C ARG A 56 0.72 -17.81 11.30
N GLU A 57 0.95 -18.91 12.01
CA GLU A 57 1.82 -20.02 11.60
C GLU A 57 0.96 -21.29 11.37
N PRO A 58 1.30 -22.18 10.44
CA PRO A 58 2.50 -22.17 9.58
C PRO A 58 2.44 -21.13 8.45
N LYS A 59 3.56 -20.87 7.82
CA LYS A 59 3.75 -19.85 6.76
C LYS A 59 2.72 -19.90 5.63
N GLY A 60 2.12 -21.05 5.37
CA GLY A 60 1.08 -21.21 4.35
C GLY A 60 -0.24 -20.49 4.67
N ILE A 61 -0.41 -19.96 5.88
CA ILE A 61 -1.61 -19.19 6.25
C ILE A 61 -1.43 -17.72 5.88
N GLY A 62 -0.23 -17.16 6.06
CA GLY A 62 0.07 -15.76 5.78
C GLY A 62 -0.34 -14.80 6.89
N HIS A 63 -0.17 -13.51 6.61
CA HIS A 63 -0.49 -12.40 7.52
C HIS A 63 -1.53 -11.49 6.87
N TYR A 64 -2.46 -10.97 7.68
CA TYR A 64 -3.57 -10.17 7.20
C TYR A 64 -3.83 -8.97 8.10
N ASN A 65 -3.87 -7.77 7.52
CA ASN A 65 -4.28 -6.58 8.25
C ASN A 65 -5.79 -6.40 8.17
N ALA A 66 -6.46 -6.39 9.32
CA ALA A 66 -7.83 -5.93 9.42
C ALA A 66 -7.83 -4.43 9.72
N LEU A 67 -8.41 -3.62 8.83
CA LEU A 67 -8.48 -2.17 8.92
C LEU A 67 -9.88 -1.72 9.31
N PHE A 68 -10.01 -0.59 10.02
CA PHE A 68 -11.27 -0.05 10.52
C PHE A 68 -11.98 -0.95 11.54
N THR A 69 -11.21 -1.64 12.35
CA THR A 69 -11.74 -2.48 13.41
C THR A 69 -12.35 -1.64 14.54
N THR A 70 -13.34 -2.19 15.23
CA THR A 70 -13.99 -1.56 16.38
C THR A 70 -13.58 -2.21 17.69
N ASP A 71 -13.26 -3.49 17.68
CA ASP A 71 -12.78 -4.26 18.84
C ASP A 71 -11.80 -5.35 18.39
N ASN A 72 -10.51 -5.13 18.60
CA ASN A 72 -9.47 -6.08 18.23
C ASN A 72 -9.49 -7.35 19.10
N ASN A 73 -9.97 -7.25 20.34
CA ASN A 73 -10.09 -8.42 21.24
C ASN A 73 -11.13 -9.44 20.73
N GLY A 74 -12.16 -8.95 20.04
CA GLY A 74 -13.19 -9.77 19.46
C GLY A 74 -12.82 -10.45 18.15
N ILE A 75 -11.66 -10.10 17.56
CA ILE A 75 -11.19 -10.70 16.31
C ILE A 75 -10.51 -12.05 16.54
N TYR A 76 -9.81 -12.18 17.65
CA TYR A 76 -9.03 -13.37 17.91
C TYR A 76 -9.90 -14.66 17.88
N ASP A 77 -9.41 -15.64 17.10
CA ASP A 77 -9.90 -17.02 17.10
C ASP A 77 -8.70 -17.95 16.83
N PRO A 78 -8.63 -19.17 17.45
CA PRO A 78 -7.61 -20.17 17.11
C PRO A 78 -7.61 -20.55 15.64
N ASP A 79 -8.79 -20.63 15.01
CA ASP A 79 -8.91 -20.80 13.56
C ASP A 79 -8.69 -19.46 12.83
N PRO A 80 -7.65 -19.33 12.00
CA PRO A 80 -7.33 -18.09 11.33
C PRO A 80 -8.43 -17.60 10.37
N LEU A 81 -9.17 -18.50 9.76
CA LEU A 81 -10.26 -18.11 8.86
C LEU A 81 -11.42 -17.51 9.66
N THR A 82 -11.73 -18.07 10.83
CA THR A 82 -12.71 -17.50 11.75
C THR A 82 -12.26 -16.13 12.26
N ALA A 83 -10.96 -15.93 12.56
CA ALA A 83 -10.45 -14.61 12.93
C ALA A 83 -10.66 -13.57 11.82
N ILE A 84 -10.44 -13.93 10.56
CA ILE A 84 -10.71 -13.04 9.42
C ILE A 84 -12.22 -12.75 9.30
N ARG A 85 -13.07 -13.76 9.46
CA ARG A 85 -14.53 -13.57 9.44
C ARG A 85 -15.01 -12.66 10.58
N ASN A 86 -14.40 -12.79 11.78
CA ASN A 86 -14.72 -11.92 12.91
C ASN A 86 -14.36 -10.46 12.61
N ALA A 87 -13.23 -10.22 11.92
CA ALA A 87 -12.86 -8.88 11.45
C ALA A 87 -13.88 -8.35 10.43
N LYS A 88 -14.26 -9.15 9.44
CA LYS A 88 -15.28 -8.79 8.45
C LYS A 88 -16.65 -8.52 9.09
N ALA A 89 -17.02 -9.27 10.13
CA ALA A 89 -18.28 -9.07 10.86
C ALA A 89 -18.33 -7.70 11.58
N GLN A 90 -17.19 -7.10 11.91
CA GLN A 90 -17.08 -5.73 12.40
C GLN A 90 -17.12 -4.67 11.29
N GLY A 91 -17.21 -5.08 10.02
CA GLY A 91 -17.10 -4.21 8.87
C GLY A 91 -15.65 -3.85 8.52
N ALA A 92 -14.66 -4.57 9.02
CA ALA A 92 -13.27 -4.32 8.65
C ALA A 92 -12.99 -4.62 7.17
N LEU A 93 -12.06 -3.87 6.58
CA LEU A 93 -11.41 -4.23 5.33
C LEU A 93 -10.19 -5.09 5.65
N VAL A 94 -10.03 -6.21 4.95
CA VAL A 94 -8.91 -7.13 5.18
C VAL A 94 -7.93 -7.09 4.02
N MET A 95 -6.67 -6.84 4.33
CA MET A 95 -5.58 -6.81 3.37
C MET A 95 -4.64 -8.00 3.60
N HIS A 96 -4.27 -8.70 2.54
CA HIS A 96 -3.25 -9.73 2.58
C HIS A 96 -1.86 -9.10 2.53
N ASN A 97 -1.08 -9.28 3.59
CA ASN A 97 0.24 -8.69 3.75
C ASN A 97 1.32 -9.53 3.08
N HIS A 98 2.32 -8.88 2.50
CA HIS A 98 3.57 -9.46 1.96
C HIS A 98 3.45 -10.93 1.49
N PRO A 99 2.55 -11.25 0.54
CA PRO A 99 2.24 -12.64 0.17
C PRO A 99 3.45 -13.40 -0.42
N GLY A 100 4.47 -12.69 -0.89
CA GLY A 100 5.74 -13.27 -1.34
C GLY A 100 6.78 -13.52 -0.23
N TRP A 101 6.48 -13.15 1.01
CA TRP A 101 7.46 -13.25 2.09
C TRP A 101 7.83 -14.71 2.41
N ARG A 102 9.13 -15.01 2.31
CA ARG A 102 9.68 -16.37 2.54
C ARG A 102 9.03 -17.48 1.70
N ARG A 103 8.51 -17.15 0.52
CA ARG A 103 7.97 -18.11 -0.44
C ARG A 103 8.81 -18.09 -1.72
N GLU A 104 9.06 -19.27 -2.29
CA GLU A 104 9.74 -19.40 -3.58
C GLU A 104 8.82 -19.03 -4.77
N SER A 105 7.52 -19.10 -4.55
CA SER A 105 6.50 -18.72 -5.53
C SER A 105 5.25 -18.18 -4.83
N ILE A 106 4.45 -17.38 -5.53
CA ILE A 106 3.12 -16.96 -5.10
C ILE A 106 2.14 -18.13 -5.38
N GLN A 107 2.45 -19.30 -4.87
CA GLN A 107 1.45 -20.36 -4.85
C GLN A 107 0.40 -20.03 -3.79
N HIS A 108 -0.85 -20.28 -4.15
CA HIS A 108 -1.98 -20.05 -3.28
C HIS A 108 -2.27 -21.33 -2.48
N PRO A 109 -1.82 -21.42 -1.22
CA PRO A 109 -2.19 -22.55 -0.38
C PRO A 109 -3.71 -22.57 -0.17
N ASP A 110 -4.24 -23.74 0.14
CA ASP A 110 -5.70 -23.97 0.30
C ASP A 110 -6.38 -22.93 1.21
N PHE A 111 -5.67 -22.46 2.23
CA PHE A 111 -6.17 -21.42 3.11
C PHE A 111 -6.44 -20.11 2.37
N GLU A 112 -5.48 -19.65 1.56
CA GLU A 112 -5.62 -18.42 0.77
C GLU A 112 -6.73 -18.55 -0.25
N LEU A 113 -6.75 -19.67 -1.01
CA LEU A 113 -7.81 -19.94 -1.99
C LEU A 113 -9.19 -19.85 -1.34
N LYS A 114 -9.33 -20.38 -0.11
CA LYS A 114 -10.59 -20.30 0.63
C LYS A 114 -10.91 -18.88 1.09
N ALA A 115 -9.95 -18.16 1.64
CA ALA A 115 -10.16 -16.79 2.10
C ALA A 115 -10.55 -15.84 0.95
N TYR A 116 -9.91 -15.98 -0.20
CA TYR A 116 -10.23 -15.22 -1.41
C TYR A 116 -11.57 -15.66 -2.01
N GLY A 117 -11.81 -16.98 -2.11
CA GLY A 117 -13.07 -17.51 -2.66
C GLY A 117 -14.31 -17.16 -1.84
N GLU A 118 -14.17 -16.92 -0.54
CA GLU A 118 -15.23 -16.43 0.33
C GLU A 118 -15.38 -14.89 0.28
N GLY A 119 -14.57 -14.17 -0.50
CA GLY A 119 -14.63 -12.71 -0.58
C GLY A 119 -14.20 -12.00 0.71
N LEU A 120 -13.34 -12.62 1.50
CA LEU A 120 -12.90 -12.08 2.78
C LEU A 120 -11.76 -11.06 2.64
N ILE A 121 -11.08 -11.03 1.49
CA ILE A 121 -9.92 -10.19 1.22
C ILE A 121 -10.33 -9.00 0.35
N ASP A 122 -10.03 -7.79 0.80
CA ASP A 122 -10.38 -6.54 0.13
C ASP A 122 -9.16 -5.87 -0.53
N GLY A 123 -7.95 -6.21 -0.08
CA GLY A 123 -6.72 -5.61 -0.56
C GLY A 123 -5.52 -6.53 -0.50
N ILE A 124 -4.47 -6.15 -1.19
CA ILE A 124 -3.22 -6.91 -1.24
C ILE A 124 -2.02 -5.98 -1.18
N GLU A 125 -0.99 -6.40 -0.47
CA GLU A 125 0.26 -5.67 -0.40
C GLU A 125 1.17 -6.09 -1.56
N ALA A 126 1.43 -5.15 -2.47
CA ALA A 126 2.30 -5.39 -3.63
C ALA A 126 3.76 -5.10 -3.33
N ASN A 127 4.03 -4.22 -2.37
CA ASN A 127 5.38 -3.89 -1.93
C ASN A 127 5.42 -3.74 -0.41
N ASN A 128 6.41 -4.41 0.20
CA ASN A 128 6.67 -4.37 1.63
C ASN A 128 8.16 -4.06 1.85
N GLY A 129 8.46 -2.89 2.39
CA GLY A 129 9.83 -2.43 2.51
C GLY A 129 10.53 -2.37 1.16
N THR A 130 11.62 -3.10 1.01
CA THR A 130 12.37 -3.18 -0.26
C THR A 130 11.92 -4.33 -1.15
N ALA A 131 10.94 -5.11 -0.73
CA ALA A 131 10.48 -6.29 -1.44
C ALA A 131 9.22 -5.98 -2.29
N PHE A 132 9.39 -6.00 -3.60
CA PHE A 132 8.29 -5.93 -4.56
C PHE A 132 7.90 -7.33 -5.03
N CYS A 133 6.60 -7.60 -5.07
CA CYS A 133 6.05 -8.89 -5.47
C CYS A 133 5.15 -8.72 -6.70
N PRO A 134 5.68 -8.87 -7.94
CA PRO A 134 4.93 -8.59 -9.18
C PRO A 134 3.62 -9.36 -9.32
N GLY A 135 3.59 -10.63 -8.93
CA GLY A 135 2.39 -11.47 -9.04
C GLY A 135 1.20 -11.00 -8.20
N THR A 136 1.41 -10.09 -7.23
CA THR A 136 0.33 -9.47 -6.47
C THR A 136 -0.50 -8.50 -7.31
N ILE A 137 0.10 -7.93 -8.35
CA ILE A 137 -0.59 -7.03 -9.29
C ILE A 137 -1.63 -7.81 -10.10
N ASP A 138 -1.26 -8.98 -10.62
CA ASP A 138 -2.18 -9.85 -11.34
C ASP A 138 -3.31 -10.30 -10.41
N ARG A 139 -2.98 -10.70 -9.19
CA ARG A 139 -3.95 -11.10 -8.19
C ARG A 139 -4.91 -9.97 -7.82
N ALA A 140 -4.39 -8.75 -7.64
CA ALA A 140 -5.23 -7.59 -7.36
C ALA A 140 -6.24 -7.32 -8.48
N LYS A 141 -5.83 -7.56 -9.73
CA LYS A 141 -6.70 -7.44 -10.90
C LYS A 141 -7.78 -8.52 -10.93
N GLU A 142 -7.37 -9.79 -10.77
CA GLU A 142 -8.26 -10.96 -10.82
C GLU A 142 -9.35 -10.89 -9.75
N ASP A 143 -8.98 -10.57 -8.51
CA ASP A 143 -9.88 -10.55 -7.35
C ASP A 143 -10.42 -9.14 -7.04
N ASN A 144 -10.11 -8.14 -7.89
CA ASN A 144 -10.61 -6.78 -7.76
C ASN A 144 -10.28 -6.12 -6.41
N LEU A 145 -9.01 -6.18 -5.99
CA LEU A 145 -8.51 -5.72 -4.70
C LEU A 145 -7.93 -4.32 -4.77
N PHE A 146 -7.93 -3.59 -3.66
CA PHE A 146 -7.06 -2.41 -3.57
C PHE A 146 -5.59 -2.84 -3.43
N VAL A 147 -4.68 -2.05 -3.99
CA VAL A 147 -3.24 -2.28 -3.89
C VAL A 147 -2.63 -1.39 -2.83
N ALA A 148 -1.76 -1.96 -2.01
CA ALA A 148 -1.01 -1.24 -1.00
C ALA A 148 0.51 -1.43 -1.17
N SER A 149 1.24 -0.44 -0.70
CA SER A 149 2.66 -0.50 -0.43
C SER A 149 2.85 -0.04 1.01
N THR A 150 3.40 -0.90 1.85
CA THR A 150 3.54 -0.64 3.28
C THR A 150 4.95 -0.98 3.79
N THR A 151 5.27 -0.57 4.99
CA THR A 151 6.62 -0.63 5.50
C THR A 151 6.90 -1.85 6.37
N ASP A 152 5.89 -2.38 7.04
CA ASP A 152 6.06 -3.42 8.06
C ASP A 152 7.20 -3.09 9.04
N LEU A 153 7.22 -1.82 9.51
CA LEU A 153 8.30 -1.31 10.35
C LEU A 153 8.39 -2.06 11.67
N HIS A 154 9.59 -2.58 11.96
CA HIS A 154 9.95 -3.19 13.24
C HIS A 154 10.91 -2.33 14.04
N ASP A 155 11.42 -1.28 13.41
CA ASP A 155 12.33 -0.29 13.98
C ASP A 155 11.93 1.13 13.56
N THR A 156 12.76 2.14 13.82
CA THR A 156 12.45 3.50 13.41
C THR A 156 12.54 3.66 11.89
N SER A 157 11.72 4.57 11.32
CA SER A 157 11.84 4.92 9.90
C SER A 157 13.23 5.42 9.52
N PHE A 158 13.97 5.99 10.47
CA PHE A 158 15.35 6.42 10.23
C PHE A 158 16.26 5.23 10.00
N GLU A 159 16.19 4.21 10.86
CA GLU A 159 17.06 3.03 10.79
C GLU A 159 16.75 2.17 9.57
N GLU A 160 15.48 1.99 9.27
CA GLU A 160 15.09 1.09 8.17
C GLU A 160 15.19 1.75 6.79
N TYR A 161 15.02 3.06 6.68
CA TYR A 161 14.98 3.77 5.40
C TYR A 161 15.96 4.94 5.28
N ILE A 162 15.78 5.99 6.06
CA ILE A 162 16.50 7.26 5.86
C ILE A 162 18.00 7.08 6.04
N GLY A 163 18.44 6.36 7.08
CA GLY A 163 19.84 6.05 7.34
C GLY A 163 20.50 5.20 6.26
N ARG A 164 19.72 4.52 5.43
CA ARG A 164 20.17 3.73 4.28
C ARG A 164 20.04 4.47 2.95
N GLY A 165 19.64 5.74 2.97
CA GLY A 165 19.36 6.51 1.77
C GLY A 165 18.15 6.04 0.96
N LEU A 166 17.26 5.28 1.58
CA LEU A 166 16.04 4.76 0.98
C LEU A 166 14.86 5.67 1.29
N ARG A 167 13.86 5.66 0.41
CA ARG A 167 12.55 6.24 0.67
C ARG A 167 11.64 5.23 1.32
N ARG A 168 10.80 5.71 2.23
CA ARG A 168 9.80 4.87 2.84
C ARG A 168 8.68 4.54 1.85
N ASP A 169 8.25 3.30 1.85
CA ASP A 169 7.06 2.86 1.14
C ASP A 169 5.82 3.56 1.65
N MET A 170 4.87 3.76 0.76
CA MET A 170 3.62 4.45 1.07
C MET A 170 2.49 3.97 0.17
N THR A 171 1.29 3.98 0.71
CA THR A 171 0.07 3.90 -0.10
C THR A 171 -0.51 5.30 -0.26
N ILE A 172 -0.60 5.79 -1.49
CA ILE A 172 -1.29 7.03 -1.83
C ILE A 172 -2.77 6.70 -1.89
N ILE A 173 -3.57 7.32 -1.03
CA ILE A 173 -5.03 7.13 -0.98
C ILE A 173 -5.69 8.36 -1.57
N LEU A 174 -6.44 8.19 -2.65
CA LEU A 174 -7.16 9.26 -3.33
C LEU A 174 -8.55 9.43 -2.72
N ALA A 175 -8.59 10.04 -1.56
CA ALA A 175 -9.79 10.29 -0.78
C ALA A 175 -10.30 11.73 -0.94
N LYS A 176 -11.60 11.92 -0.75
CA LYS A 176 -12.25 13.23 -0.84
C LYS A 176 -11.74 14.21 0.23
N ASP A 177 -11.50 13.71 1.43
CA ASP A 177 -10.98 14.47 2.57
C ASP A 177 -10.20 13.55 3.53
N ARG A 178 -9.78 14.08 4.69
CA ARG A 178 -9.03 13.34 5.72
C ARG A 178 -9.91 12.72 6.81
N SER A 179 -11.12 12.31 6.51
CA SER A 179 -11.95 11.55 7.42
C SER A 179 -11.73 10.04 7.30
N LEU A 180 -12.08 9.29 8.33
CA LEU A 180 -12.05 7.82 8.28
C LEU A 180 -13.01 7.29 7.21
N ASP A 181 -14.17 7.92 7.06
CA ASP A 181 -15.18 7.52 6.08
C ASP A 181 -14.69 7.73 4.65
N ALA A 182 -14.03 8.86 4.37
CA ALA A 182 -13.45 9.13 3.07
C ALA A 182 -12.26 8.19 2.74
N MET A 183 -11.46 7.81 3.75
CA MET A 183 -10.39 6.83 3.59
C MET A 183 -10.97 5.44 3.32
N ARG A 184 -12.00 5.03 4.05
CA ARG A 184 -12.71 3.77 3.82
C ARG A 184 -13.29 3.72 2.41
N ASP A 185 -14.05 4.72 2.01
CA ASP A 185 -14.63 4.82 0.68
C ASP A 185 -13.58 4.74 -0.43
N ALA A 186 -12.42 5.35 -0.22
CA ALA A 186 -11.33 5.28 -1.19
C ALA A 186 -10.76 3.85 -1.31
N LEU A 187 -10.57 3.14 -0.19
CA LEU A 187 -10.09 1.75 -0.20
C LEU A 187 -11.12 0.80 -0.82
N GLU A 188 -12.38 0.89 -0.42
CA GLU A 188 -13.48 0.08 -0.96
C GLU A 188 -13.65 0.27 -2.47
N ASN A 189 -13.38 1.47 -2.98
CA ASN A 189 -13.41 1.79 -4.41
C ASN A 189 -12.03 1.69 -5.08
N ARG A 190 -11.04 1.09 -4.45
CA ARG A 190 -9.68 0.82 -4.96
C ARG A 190 -8.95 2.07 -5.46
N ARG A 191 -9.28 3.23 -4.89
CA ARG A 191 -8.60 4.50 -5.21
C ARG A 191 -7.29 4.61 -4.45
N THR A 192 -6.40 3.64 -4.70
CA THR A 192 -5.07 3.55 -4.10
C THR A 192 -3.98 3.41 -5.16
N ILE A 193 -2.81 3.95 -4.85
CA ILE A 193 -1.59 3.77 -5.60
C ILE A 193 -0.49 3.41 -4.60
N GLY A 194 0.11 2.22 -4.76
CA GLY A 194 1.29 1.85 -4.01
C GLY A 194 2.50 2.64 -4.51
N TYR A 195 3.32 3.16 -3.60
CA TYR A 195 4.59 3.81 -3.89
C TYR A 195 5.69 3.07 -3.16
N GLY A 196 6.45 2.26 -3.91
CA GLY A 196 7.54 1.45 -3.38
C GLY A 196 8.80 2.25 -3.14
N ALA A 197 9.69 1.75 -2.29
CA ALA A 197 10.94 2.39 -1.87
C ALA A 197 11.87 2.75 -3.04
N GLY A 198 11.79 2.03 -4.15
CA GLY A 198 12.51 2.32 -5.40
C GLY A 198 11.88 3.42 -6.27
N GLY A 199 10.73 3.97 -5.87
CA GLY A 199 10.00 4.96 -6.65
C GLY A 199 9.00 4.36 -7.65
N THR A 200 8.72 3.05 -7.57
CA THR A 200 7.71 2.38 -8.41
C THR A 200 6.32 2.78 -7.95
N LEU A 201 5.47 3.16 -8.90
CA LEU A 201 4.05 3.47 -8.71
C LEU A 201 3.20 2.29 -9.20
N MET A 202 2.33 1.76 -8.34
CA MET A 202 1.53 0.56 -8.61
C MET A 202 0.05 0.87 -8.41
N GLY A 203 -0.75 0.77 -9.46
CA GLY A 203 -2.17 1.10 -9.37
C GLY A 203 -2.90 0.99 -10.70
N GLN A 204 -4.17 1.34 -10.69
CA GLN A 204 -4.97 1.38 -11.91
C GLN A 204 -4.46 2.48 -12.85
N GLU A 205 -4.44 2.22 -14.15
CA GLU A 205 -3.89 3.14 -15.15
C GLU A 205 -4.49 4.54 -15.05
N TYR A 206 -5.81 4.65 -14.96
CA TYR A 206 -6.46 5.95 -14.89
C TYR A 206 -6.06 6.76 -13.65
N LEU A 207 -5.81 6.09 -12.49
CA LEU A 207 -5.34 6.73 -11.27
C LEU A 207 -3.89 7.20 -11.42
N LEU A 208 -3.04 6.38 -12.01
CA LEU A 208 -1.64 6.72 -12.28
C LEU A 208 -1.54 7.90 -13.24
N ARG A 209 -2.36 7.90 -14.30
CA ARG A 209 -2.49 9.03 -15.24
C ARG A 209 -2.94 10.30 -14.52
N GLN A 210 -4.00 10.22 -13.72
CA GLN A 210 -4.49 11.37 -12.95
C GLN A 210 -3.45 11.87 -11.94
N LEU A 211 -2.75 10.97 -11.27
CA LEU A 211 -1.67 11.34 -10.35
C LEU A 211 -0.57 12.12 -11.09
N PHE A 212 -0.08 11.59 -12.21
CA PHE A 212 0.94 12.27 -13.01
C PHE A 212 0.48 13.66 -13.45
N MET A 213 -0.71 13.76 -14.04
CA MET A 213 -1.28 15.03 -14.52
C MET A 213 -1.55 16.04 -13.40
N SER A 214 -1.78 15.57 -12.18
CA SER A 214 -1.96 16.43 -11.00
C SER A 214 -0.63 16.89 -10.38
N CYS A 215 0.42 16.08 -10.54
CA CYS A 215 1.74 16.34 -9.97
C CYS A 215 2.65 17.13 -10.91
N VAL A 216 2.52 16.93 -12.23
CA VAL A 216 3.48 17.46 -13.21
C VAL A 216 2.79 18.50 -14.10
N SER A 217 3.31 19.72 -14.07
CA SER A 217 2.90 20.74 -15.05
C SER A 217 3.76 20.67 -16.30
N ILE A 218 3.11 20.80 -17.46
CA ILE A 218 3.75 20.79 -18.77
C ILE A 218 3.52 22.17 -19.41
N SER A 219 4.61 22.82 -19.79
CA SER A 219 4.55 24.16 -20.40
C SER A 219 5.54 24.29 -21.56
N PRO A 220 5.20 25.04 -22.62
CA PRO A 220 6.15 25.33 -23.70
C PRO A 220 7.28 26.24 -23.22
N VAL A 221 8.47 26.02 -23.77
CA VAL A 221 9.67 26.83 -23.52
C VAL A 221 10.36 27.10 -24.88
N ASN A 222 10.64 28.36 -25.18
CA ASN A 222 11.39 28.79 -26.37
C ASN A 222 10.92 28.21 -27.72
N GLY A 223 9.61 28.06 -27.91
CA GLY A 223 8.99 27.68 -29.17
C GLY A 223 9.18 26.23 -29.66
N HIS A 224 10.22 25.55 -29.18
CA HIS A 224 10.60 24.20 -29.62
C HIS A 224 10.85 23.19 -28.51
N ASN A 225 10.64 23.58 -27.26
CA ASN A 225 10.85 22.72 -26.11
C ASN A 225 9.62 22.77 -25.20
N ILE A 226 9.46 21.71 -24.41
CA ILE A 226 8.49 21.63 -23.30
C ILE A 226 9.23 21.46 -21.99
N GLN A 227 8.77 22.13 -20.95
CA GLN A 227 9.21 21.91 -19.58
C GLN A 227 8.21 21.03 -18.85
N LEU A 228 8.73 19.99 -18.22
CA LEU A 228 8.04 19.19 -17.23
C LEU A 228 8.49 19.64 -15.85
N LYS A 229 7.59 20.17 -15.03
CA LYS A 229 7.90 20.64 -13.67
C LYS A 229 7.15 19.77 -12.65
N ASN A 230 7.90 19.20 -11.74
CA ASN A 230 7.42 18.37 -10.65
C ASN A 230 7.65 19.07 -9.30
N PRO A 231 6.62 19.69 -8.70
CA PRO A 231 6.71 20.32 -7.39
C PRO A 231 6.47 19.35 -6.22
N THR A 232 6.43 18.05 -6.47
CA THR A 232 6.08 17.03 -5.47
C THR A 232 7.29 16.22 -5.01
N SER A 233 7.11 15.44 -3.95
CA SER A 233 8.11 14.48 -3.47
C SER A 233 8.09 13.14 -4.22
N LEU A 234 7.27 12.99 -5.26
CA LEU A 234 7.26 11.80 -6.09
C LEU A 234 8.33 11.92 -7.17
N ARG A 235 8.89 10.78 -7.57
CA ARG A 235 9.80 10.67 -8.71
C ARG A 235 9.06 10.06 -9.89
N PHE A 236 9.34 10.59 -11.09
CA PHE A 236 8.83 10.01 -12.33
C PHE A 236 10.00 9.66 -13.26
N ILE A 237 9.87 8.56 -13.98
CA ILE A 237 10.80 8.18 -15.05
C ILE A 237 10.08 8.42 -16.36
N ILE A 238 10.53 9.43 -17.08
CA ILE A 238 9.97 9.85 -18.37
C ILE A 238 10.72 9.12 -19.47
N HIS A 239 10.02 8.44 -20.34
CA HIS A 239 10.60 7.74 -21.47
C HIS A 239 10.12 8.38 -22.78
N PRO A 240 10.89 9.33 -23.35
CA PRO A 240 10.56 9.92 -24.65
C PRO A 240 10.68 8.87 -25.76
N ASP A 241 9.81 8.97 -26.77
CA ASP A 241 9.78 8.00 -27.87
C ASP A 241 11.15 7.88 -28.57
N GLY A 242 11.66 6.66 -28.62
CA GLY A 242 12.94 6.35 -29.28
C GLY A 242 14.21 6.84 -28.56
N LYS A 243 14.11 7.24 -27.28
CA LYS A 243 15.25 7.72 -26.47
C LYS A 243 15.36 6.97 -25.15
N ASN A 244 16.50 7.16 -24.48
CA ASN A 244 16.69 6.62 -23.15
C ASN A 244 15.78 7.32 -22.12
N PRO A 245 15.33 6.59 -21.07
CA PRO A 245 14.55 7.15 -19.98
C PRO A 245 15.31 8.31 -19.28
N ILE A 246 14.54 9.31 -18.86
CA ILE A 246 15.04 10.50 -18.15
C ILE A 246 14.31 10.57 -16.80
N VAL A 247 15.08 10.72 -15.72
CA VAL A 247 14.48 10.93 -14.39
C VAL A 247 13.97 12.36 -14.30
N LEU A 248 12.70 12.53 -13.94
CA LEU A 248 12.13 13.77 -13.44
C LEU A 248 12.14 13.70 -11.91
N PRO A 249 13.15 14.30 -11.27
CA PRO A 249 13.30 14.19 -9.82
C PRO A 249 12.21 14.95 -9.06
N GLU A 250 12.20 14.74 -7.78
CA GLU A 250 11.39 15.48 -6.82
C GLU A 250 11.75 16.97 -6.82
N PHE A 251 10.77 17.83 -6.67
CA PHE A 251 10.93 19.28 -6.57
C PHE A 251 11.82 19.90 -7.66
N SER A 252 11.71 19.36 -8.87
CA SER A 252 12.60 19.74 -9.98
C SER A 252 11.84 19.95 -11.30
N SER A 253 12.59 20.26 -12.35
CA SER A 253 12.07 20.30 -13.71
C SER A 253 13.11 19.77 -14.70
N ILE A 254 12.61 19.23 -15.82
CA ILE A 254 13.39 18.86 -16.98
C ILE A 254 12.85 19.56 -18.23
N ILE A 255 13.69 19.69 -19.23
CA ILE A 255 13.28 20.23 -20.55
C ILE A 255 13.42 19.10 -21.58
N LEU A 256 12.34 18.85 -22.30
CA LEU A 256 12.29 17.94 -23.42
C LEU A 256 12.21 18.73 -24.74
N SER A 257 12.84 18.21 -25.78
CA SER A 257 12.71 18.78 -27.13
C SER A 257 11.28 18.61 -27.63
N ASP A 258 10.82 19.52 -28.47
CA ASP A 258 9.53 19.44 -29.16
C ASP A 258 9.36 18.12 -29.96
N LYS A 259 10.50 17.55 -30.40
CA LYS A 259 10.52 16.24 -31.07
C LYS A 259 10.23 15.07 -30.11
N ASP A 260 10.27 15.32 -28.81
CA ASP A 260 10.08 14.33 -27.76
C ASP A 260 8.74 14.49 -27.03
N ARG A 261 7.74 15.06 -27.71
CA ARG A 261 6.40 15.30 -27.15
C ARG A 261 5.63 14.02 -26.84
N GLY A 262 5.93 12.93 -27.55
CA GLY A 262 5.48 11.59 -27.17
C GLY A 262 6.39 11.05 -26.07
N PHE A 263 5.82 10.70 -24.92
CA PHE A 263 6.54 10.00 -23.86
C PHE A 263 5.60 9.13 -23.03
N SER A 264 6.16 8.08 -22.44
CA SER A 264 5.55 7.27 -21.39
C SER A 264 6.14 7.57 -20.02
N VAL A 265 5.53 7.05 -18.97
CA VAL A 265 6.04 7.09 -17.61
C VAL A 265 6.37 5.66 -17.17
N ASP A 266 7.65 5.33 -17.14
CA ASP A 266 8.13 3.95 -17.02
C ASP A 266 8.07 3.38 -15.61
N ASN A 267 8.09 4.20 -14.56
CA ASN A 267 7.99 3.71 -13.19
C ASN A 267 6.55 3.49 -12.71
N ALA A 268 5.60 3.44 -13.67
CA ALA A 268 4.20 3.12 -13.41
C ALA A 268 3.92 1.66 -13.77
N CYS A 269 3.58 0.85 -12.76
CA CYS A 269 3.17 -0.54 -12.92
C CYS A 269 1.65 -0.60 -12.99
N LEU A 270 1.10 -0.93 -14.16
CA LEU A 270 -0.33 -0.84 -14.45
C LEU A 270 -1.09 -2.08 -13.99
N LEU A 271 -2.19 -1.91 -13.25
CA LEU A 271 -3.12 -2.98 -12.89
C LEU A 271 -4.06 -3.37 -14.03
N TYR A 272 -4.35 -2.43 -14.94
CA TYR A 272 -5.25 -2.64 -16.06
C TYR A 272 -4.71 -2.01 -17.33
N THR A 273 -4.61 -2.78 -18.38
CA THR A 273 -4.80 -2.30 -19.73
C THR A 273 -6.30 -2.41 -19.99
N SER A 274 -7.09 -1.41 -19.68
CA SER A 274 -8.47 -1.44 -20.14
C SER A 274 -8.50 -1.06 -21.61
N ASP A 275 -8.94 -1.97 -22.45
CA ASP A 275 -9.67 -1.61 -23.66
C ASP A 275 -11.01 -0.97 -23.27
N ALA A 276 -10.97 0.11 -22.51
CA ALA A 276 -12.09 0.99 -22.28
C ALA A 276 -11.87 2.19 -23.19
N ALA A 277 -11.92 1.93 -24.48
CA ALA A 277 -12.42 2.88 -25.43
C ALA A 277 -13.95 2.78 -25.35
N ASP A 278 -14.59 3.85 -24.96
CA ASP A 278 -15.70 4.56 -25.63
C ASP A 278 -16.24 5.60 -24.67
#